data_90b60e6c65286f3c871ffd4914af6023
#
_entry.id   90b60e6c65286f3c871ffd4914af6023
#
_cell.length_a   1.000
_cell.length_b   1.000
_cell.length_c   1.000
_cell.angle_alpha   90.00
_cell.angle_beta   90.00
_cell.angle_gamma   90.00
#
_symmetry.space_group_name_H-M   'P 1'
#
loop_
_entity.id
_entity.type
_entity.pdbx_description
1 polymer ?
#
loop_
_entity_poly.entity_id
_entity_poly.type
_entity_poly.pdbx_seq_one_letter_code
_entity_poly.pdbx_strand_id
1 'polypeptide(L)'
;MTPTPLLAVEDLVVEYPVAGGVFRAVDGVSFAVPPGGALGVVGESGCGKSTIARSIVRLLRPTRGRILLDGTDIAGLPERRLRPLRKRVQMVFQDPYGSLDPHLTAEEIVAEPLRLNGMRSGAERARRAAALIDQVGLPAGALQRRPAEFSGGQRQRIGIARALASGPELLVCDEATSALDVSVQAQVLQLLRELQTERGLAYIVISHNLGVVREISSEVVVMRAGRIIESGPTGRVLSAPAEPYTRALRRAALDPTTMRGRKPRALVSAIAADQEHVATGQEPAAADVAIAQEPGATR
;
A
#
# COMPACT_ATOMS: atom_id res chain seq x y z
N MET A 1 20.70 -22.21 6.72
CA MET A 1 19.91 -22.09 5.48
C MET A 1 18.92 -20.95 5.71
N THR A 2 19.00 -19.87 4.93
CA THR A 2 17.99 -18.82 4.96
C THR A 2 16.65 -19.42 4.51
N PRO A 3 15.57 -19.24 5.27
CA PRO A 3 14.26 -19.79 4.88
C PRO A 3 13.84 -19.19 3.54
N THR A 4 13.24 -20.02 2.69
CA THR A 4 12.69 -19.56 1.41
C THR A 4 11.65 -18.46 1.69
N PRO A 5 11.73 -17.28 1.03
CA PRO A 5 10.74 -16.22 1.21
C PRO A 5 9.37 -16.67 0.67
N LEU A 6 8.30 -16.22 1.31
CA LEU A 6 6.94 -16.41 0.82
C LEU A 6 6.74 -15.66 -0.50
N LEU A 7 7.25 -14.42 -0.57
CA LEU A 7 7.28 -13.62 -1.79
C LEU A 7 8.69 -13.14 -2.04
N ALA A 8 9.18 -13.29 -3.28
CA ALA A 8 10.36 -12.59 -3.78
C ALA A 8 10.01 -11.85 -5.07
N VAL A 9 10.42 -10.59 -5.15
CA VAL A 9 10.34 -9.75 -6.34
C VAL A 9 11.77 -9.54 -6.81
N GLU A 10 12.06 -9.82 -8.07
CA GLU A 10 13.40 -9.78 -8.63
C GLU A 10 13.42 -8.99 -9.93
N ASP A 11 14.22 -7.90 -9.94
CA ASP A 11 14.44 -7.00 -11.06
C ASP A 11 13.17 -6.58 -11.79
N LEU A 12 12.12 -6.27 -11.00
CA LEU A 12 10.79 -5.93 -11.50
C LEU A 12 10.84 -4.62 -12.28
N VAL A 13 10.38 -4.67 -13.53
CA VAL A 13 10.21 -3.50 -14.39
C VAL A 13 8.77 -3.43 -14.87
N VAL A 14 8.16 -2.24 -14.72
CA VAL A 14 6.80 -1.96 -15.22
C VAL A 14 6.81 -0.68 -16.03
N GLU A 15 6.38 -0.79 -17.26
CA GLU A 15 6.37 0.27 -18.24
C GLU A 15 4.96 0.53 -18.74
N TYR A 16 4.63 1.81 -18.96
CA TYR A 16 3.38 2.25 -19.57
C TYR A 16 3.68 2.99 -20.88
N PRO A 17 2.96 2.68 -21.97
CA PRO A 17 3.04 3.47 -23.18
C PRO A 17 2.47 4.87 -22.91
N VAL A 18 3.20 5.90 -23.34
CA VAL A 18 2.78 7.31 -23.25
C VAL A 18 3.00 7.99 -24.59
N ALA A 19 2.35 9.15 -24.81
CA ALA A 19 2.60 9.94 -26.00
C ALA A 19 4.09 10.31 -26.08
N GLY A 20 4.76 9.83 -27.12
CA GLY A 20 6.19 10.11 -27.36
C GLY A 20 7.17 9.10 -26.76
N GLY A 21 6.69 7.96 -26.16
CA GLY A 21 7.64 6.95 -25.66
C GLY A 21 7.06 6.00 -24.61
N VAL A 22 7.90 5.67 -23.62
CA VAL A 22 7.56 4.74 -22.55
C VAL A 22 7.87 5.39 -21.20
N PHE A 23 6.90 5.41 -20.31
CA PHE A 23 7.08 5.79 -18.91
C PHE A 23 7.37 4.55 -18.07
N ARG A 24 8.53 4.50 -17.42
CA ARG A 24 8.94 3.41 -16.55
C ARG A 24 8.53 3.73 -15.11
N ALA A 25 7.43 3.15 -14.67
CA ALA A 25 6.87 3.37 -13.32
C ALA A 25 7.61 2.57 -12.24
N VAL A 26 8.18 1.42 -12.60
CA VAL A 26 9.04 0.58 -11.74
C VAL A 26 10.27 0.18 -12.55
N ASP A 27 11.45 0.34 -11.97
CA ASP A 27 12.72 0.19 -12.67
C ASP A 27 13.73 -0.65 -11.87
N GLY A 28 13.72 -1.97 -12.07
CA GLY A 28 14.66 -2.91 -11.47
C GLY A 28 14.50 -3.07 -9.96
N VAL A 29 13.28 -3.18 -9.46
CA VAL A 29 12.98 -3.30 -8.02
C VAL A 29 13.10 -4.75 -7.58
N SER A 30 13.86 -5.00 -6.48
CA SER A 30 14.03 -6.32 -5.88
C SER A 30 13.86 -6.25 -4.36
N PHE A 31 13.06 -7.17 -3.80
CA PHE A 31 12.86 -7.35 -2.35
C PHE A 31 12.23 -8.71 -2.06
N ALA A 32 12.21 -9.10 -0.78
CA ALA A 32 11.59 -10.34 -0.34
C ALA A 32 10.76 -10.14 0.93
N VAL A 33 9.76 -11.00 1.11
CA VAL A 33 8.92 -11.06 2.32
C VAL A 33 8.92 -12.50 2.81
N PRO A 34 9.41 -12.76 4.04
CA PRO A 34 9.35 -14.09 4.63
C PRO A 34 7.91 -14.45 5.05
N PRO A 35 7.62 -15.74 5.27
CA PRO A 35 6.34 -16.15 5.87
C PRO A 35 6.10 -15.40 7.19
N GLY A 36 4.89 -14.86 7.39
CA GLY A 36 4.53 -14.08 8.57
C GLY A 36 5.25 -12.74 8.71
N GLY A 37 6.12 -12.37 7.76
CA GLY A 37 6.85 -11.10 7.78
C GLY A 37 6.01 -9.91 7.30
N ALA A 38 6.44 -8.70 7.67
CA ALA A 38 5.80 -7.47 7.19
C ALA A 38 6.83 -6.52 6.59
N LEU A 39 6.62 -6.16 5.32
CA LEU A 39 7.43 -5.21 4.56
C LEU A 39 6.67 -3.90 4.37
N GLY A 40 7.24 -2.79 4.81
CA GLY A 40 6.77 -1.45 4.47
C GLY A 40 7.32 -0.99 3.13
N VAL A 41 6.48 -0.33 2.32
CA VAL A 41 6.90 0.33 1.07
C VAL A 41 6.52 1.80 1.18
N VAL A 42 7.52 2.67 1.26
CA VAL A 42 7.32 4.11 1.45
C VAL A 42 7.95 4.93 0.31
N GLY A 43 7.48 6.16 0.15
CA GLY A 43 7.96 7.09 -0.87
C GLY A 43 6.87 8.07 -1.28
N GLU A 44 7.22 9.06 -2.10
CA GLU A 44 6.28 10.06 -2.62
C GLU A 44 5.14 9.45 -3.44
N SER A 45 4.05 10.21 -3.59
CA SER A 45 2.96 9.85 -4.51
C SER A 45 3.50 9.78 -5.96
N GLY A 46 3.14 8.71 -6.66
CA GLY A 46 3.57 8.50 -8.05
C GLY A 46 4.95 7.86 -8.23
N CYS A 47 5.70 7.50 -7.16
CA CYS A 47 6.99 6.84 -7.28
C CYS A 47 6.93 5.34 -7.64
N GLY A 48 5.73 4.76 -7.90
CA GLY A 48 5.59 3.38 -8.36
C GLY A 48 5.06 2.37 -7.33
N LYS A 49 4.76 2.76 -6.08
CA LYS A 49 4.32 1.85 -5.00
C LYS A 49 3.07 1.04 -5.35
N SER A 50 1.98 1.71 -5.76
CA SER A 50 0.74 1.03 -6.15
C SER A 50 0.89 0.20 -7.43
N THR A 51 1.86 0.57 -8.29
CA THR A 51 2.22 -0.23 -9.47
C THR A 51 2.83 -1.56 -9.05
N ILE A 52 3.74 -1.55 -8.06
CA ILE A 52 4.30 -2.79 -7.47
C ILE A 52 3.18 -3.63 -6.85
N ALA A 53 2.31 -3.03 -6.02
CA ALA A 53 1.20 -3.74 -5.40
C ALA A 53 0.33 -4.48 -6.43
N ARG A 54 -0.10 -3.75 -7.47
CA ARG A 54 -0.93 -4.31 -8.55
C ARG A 54 -0.20 -5.39 -9.35
N SER A 55 1.13 -5.29 -9.50
CA SER A 55 1.93 -6.31 -10.16
C SER A 55 2.03 -7.59 -9.33
N ILE A 56 2.21 -7.48 -8.01
CA ILE A 56 2.29 -8.62 -7.09
C ILE A 56 1.00 -9.44 -7.12
N VAL A 57 -0.17 -8.78 -7.04
CA VAL A 57 -1.48 -9.46 -7.10
C VAL A 57 -1.88 -9.81 -8.55
N ARG A 58 -1.02 -9.53 -9.53
CA ARG A 58 -1.24 -9.78 -10.96
C ARG A 58 -2.52 -9.15 -11.51
N LEU A 59 -2.89 -7.96 -11.02
CA LEU A 59 -3.81 -7.03 -11.69
C LEU A 59 -3.11 -6.29 -12.83
N LEU A 60 -1.79 -6.13 -12.73
CA LEU A 60 -0.93 -5.57 -13.74
C LEU A 60 0.16 -6.60 -14.09
N ARG A 61 0.37 -6.84 -15.39
CA ARG A 61 1.45 -7.70 -15.85
C ARG A 61 2.75 -6.88 -15.92
N PRO A 62 3.84 -7.32 -15.27
CA PRO A 62 5.12 -6.62 -15.37
C PRO A 62 5.69 -6.75 -16.78
N THR A 63 6.51 -5.76 -17.18
CA THR A 63 7.23 -5.77 -18.46
C THR A 63 8.40 -6.72 -18.43
N ARG A 64 9.14 -6.74 -17.31
CA ARG A 64 10.28 -7.63 -17.06
C ARG A 64 10.40 -7.93 -15.57
N GLY A 65 11.29 -8.87 -15.23
CA GLY A 65 11.53 -9.32 -13.87
C GLY A 65 10.66 -10.51 -13.48
N ARG A 66 10.82 -10.95 -12.23
CA ARG A 66 10.12 -12.13 -11.67
C ARG A 66 9.36 -11.75 -10.41
N ILE A 67 8.26 -12.45 -10.18
CA ILE A 67 7.49 -12.40 -8.94
C ILE A 67 7.32 -13.86 -8.49
N LEU A 68 8.09 -14.25 -7.49
CA LEU A 68 8.12 -15.62 -6.99
C LEU A 68 7.21 -15.71 -5.76
N LEU A 69 6.16 -16.50 -5.85
CA LEU A 69 5.33 -16.87 -4.72
C LEU A 69 5.70 -18.29 -4.30
N ASP A 70 6.32 -18.43 -3.13
CA ASP A 70 6.82 -19.71 -2.64
C ASP A 70 7.67 -20.44 -3.72
N GLY A 71 8.62 -19.72 -4.31
CA GLY A 71 9.51 -20.19 -5.37
C GLY A 71 8.88 -20.31 -6.76
N THR A 72 7.55 -20.16 -6.90
CA THR A 72 6.87 -20.23 -8.20
C THR A 72 6.80 -18.86 -8.85
N ASP A 73 7.39 -18.67 -10.02
CA ASP A 73 7.28 -17.41 -10.77
C ASP A 73 5.85 -17.23 -11.32
N ILE A 74 5.16 -16.23 -10.80
CA ILE A 74 3.79 -15.89 -11.20
C ILE A 74 3.73 -14.74 -12.23
N ALA A 75 4.86 -14.06 -12.53
CA ALA A 75 4.88 -12.88 -13.39
C ALA A 75 4.37 -13.14 -14.80
N GLY A 76 4.70 -14.29 -15.36
CA GLY A 76 4.36 -14.68 -16.73
C GLY A 76 3.18 -15.66 -16.85
N LEU A 77 2.62 -16.15 -15.72
CA LEU A 77 1.62 -17.21 -15.75
C LEU A 77 0.34 -16.79 -16.49
N PRO A 78 -0.23 -17.68 -17.34
CA PRO A 78 -1.55 -17.50 -17.89
C PRO A 78 -2.62 -17.59 -16.79
N GLU A 79 -3.77 -16.96 -16.99
CA GLU A 79 -4.84 -16.83 -15.99
C GLU A 79 -5.30 -18.18 -15.40
N ARG A 80 -5.37 -19.23 -16.24
CA ARG A 80 -5.74 -20.57 -15.79
C ARG A 80 -4.82 -21.12 -14.70
N ARG A 81 -3.50 -20.86 -14.79
CA ARG A 81 -2.51 -21.28 -13.78
C ARG A 81 -2.41 -20.30 -12.62
N LEU A 82 -2.70 -19.03 -12.85
CA LEU A 82 -2.68 -17.98 -11.84
C LEU A 82 -3.87 -18.05 -10.88
N ARG A 83 -5.05 -18.43 -11.37
CA ARG A 83 -6.31 -18.47 -10.61
C ARG A 83 -6.20 -19.19 -9.25
N PRO A 84 -5.62 -20.39 -9.13
CA PRO A 84 -5.47 -21.06 -7.83
C PRO A 84 -4.50 -20.35 -6.89
N LEU A 85 -3.55 -19.57 -7.41
CA LEU A 85 -2.56 -18.83 -6.62
C LEU A 85 -3.08 -17.48 -6.13
N ARG A 86 -4.06 -16.87 -6.83
CA ARG A 86 -4.67 -15.60 -6.44
C ARG A 86 -5.28 -15.63 -5.04
N LYS A 87 -5.78 -16.79 -4.58
CA LYS A 87 -6.32 -16.92 -3.21
C LYS A 87 -5.24 -16.76 -2.14
N ARG A 88 -3.96 -17.10 -2.46
CA ARG A 88 -2.84 -16.99 -1.52
C ARG A 88 -2.36 -15.56 -1.33
N VAL A 89 -2.58 -14.68 -2.32
CA VAL A 89 -2.19 -13.26 -2.28
C VAL A 89 -3.41 -12.40 -2.54
N GLN A 90 -3.79 -11.61 -1.57
CA GLN A 90 -4.96 -10.72 -1.66
C GLN A 90 -4.56 -9.27 -1.47
N MET A 91 -5.43 -8.35 -1.88
CA MET A 91 -5.18 -6.91 -1.81
C MET A 91 -6.32 -6.19 -1.09
N VAL A 92 -5.94 -5.28 -0.20
CA VAL A 92 -6.81 -4.27 0.39
C VAL A 92 -6.51 -2.95 -0.31
N PHE A 93 -7.52 -2.38 -0.96
CA PHE A 93 -7.37 -1.18 -1.78
C PHE A 93 -7.43 0.10 -0.95
N GLN A 94 -6.84 1.16 -1.49
CA GLN A 94 -6.81 2.50 -0.91
C GLN A 94 -8.19 3.12 -0.75
N ASP A 95 -9.07 2.95 -1.74
CA ASP A 95 -10.42 3.52 -1.74
C ASP A 95 -11.46 2.49 -1.26
N PRO A 96 -11.93 2.62 0.00
CA PRO A 96 -12.96 1.73 0.52
C PRO A 96 -14.35 1.98 -0.11
N TYR A 97 -14.55 3.12 -0.76
CA TYR A 97 -15.81 3.46 -1.43
C TYR A 97 -15.91 2.77 -2.80
N GLY A 98 -14.87 2.90 -3.63
CA GLY A 98 -14.84 2.31 -4.96
C GLY A 98 -14.54 0.81 -4.99
N SER A 99 -14.07 0.24 -3.88
CA SER A 99 -13.68 -1.17 -3.82
C SER A 99 -14.81 -2.15 -3.48
N LEU A 100 -15.94 -1.66 -2.94
CA LEU A 100 -17.09 -2.48 -2.55
C LEU A 100 -18.25 -2.23 -3.52
N ASP A 101 -18.91 -3.30 -3.98
CA ASP A 101 -20.12 -3.17 -4.79
C ASP A 101 -21.24 -2.54 -3.95
N PRO A 102 -21.77 -1.36 -4.35
CA PRO A 102 -22.77 -0.64 -3.56
C PRO A 102 -24.15 -1.34 -3.51
N HIS A 103 -24.38 -2.32 -4.38
CA HIS A 103 -25.64 -3.04 -4.47
C HIS A 103 -25.70 -4.28 -3.58
N LEU A 104 -24.54 -4.79 -3.15
CA LEU A 104 -24.41 -5.99 -2.32
C LEU A 104 -24.41 -5.63 -0.83
N THR A 105 -24.91 -6.55 -0.01
CA THR A 105 -24.77 -6.48 1.45
C THR A 105 -23.34 -6.83 1.89
N ALA A 106 -22.97 -6.50 3.12
CA ALA A 106 -21.67 -6.86 3.66
C ALA A 106 -21.45 -8.40 3.68
N GLU A 107 -22.50 -9.16 3.96
CA GLU A 107 -22.47 -10.62 3.88
C GLU A 107 -22.15 -11.08 2.45
N GLU A 108 -22.87 -10.58 1.46
CA GLU A 108 -22.66 -10.94 0.05
C GLU A 108 -21.26 -10.59 -0.44
N ILE A 109 -20.75 -9.40 -0.09
CA ILE A 109 -19.40 -8.95 -0.42
C ILE A 109 -18.34 -9.90 0.13
N VAL A 110 -18.46 -10.30 1.41
CA VAL A 110 -17.50 -11.20 2.05
C VAL A 110 -17.69 -12.65 1.61
N ALA A 111 -18.90 -13.07 1.27
CA ALA A 111 -19.20 -14.40 0.77
C ALA A 111 -18.79 -14.64 -0.69
N GLU A 112 -18.61 -13.58 -1.49
CA GLU A 112 -18.27 -13.71 -2.90
C GLU A 112 -16.94 -14.46 -3.15
N PRO A 113 -15.81 -14.14 -2.50
CA PRO A 113 -14.58 -14.90 -2.63
C PRO A 113 -14.73 -16.36 -2.24
N LEU A 114 -15.54 -16.67 -1.21
CA LEU A 114 -15.82 -18.05 -0.80
C LEU A 114 -16.50 -18.83 -1.92
N ARG A 115 -17.47 -18.21 -2.60
CA ARG A 115 -18.15 -18.79 -3.77
C ARG A 115 -17.20 -19.03 -4.93
N LEU A 116 -16.35 -18.05 -5.25
CA LEU A 116 -15.37 -18.13 -6.32
C LEU A 116 -14.30 -19.21 -6.06
N ASN A 117 -13.98 -19.47 -4.79
CA ASN A 117 -13.08 -20.54 -4.34
C ASN A 117 -13.74 -21.93 -4.24
N GLY A 118 -15.00 -22.06 -4.68
CA GLY A 118 -15.68 -23.35 -4.82
C GLY A 118 -16.55 -23.79 -3.64
N MET A 119 -16.78 -22.92 -2.65
CA MET A 119 -17.72 -23.21 -1.54
C MET A 119 -19.17 -23.15 -2.07
N ARG A 120 -19.78 -24.32 -2.29
CA ARG A 120 -21.11 -24.44 -2.90
C ARG A 120 -22.26 -24.12 -1.95
N SER A 121 -22.15 -24.52 -0.66
CA SER A 121 -23.22 -24.34 0.32
C SER A 121 -23.42 -22.86 0.67
N GLY A 122 -24.64 -22.34 0.44
CA GLY A 122 -25.02 -20.98 0.81
C GLY A 122 -24.96 -20.75 2.32
N ALA A 123 -25.50 -21.70 3.09
CA ALA A 123 -25.49 -21.63 4.55
C ALA A 123 -24.07 -21.62 5.13
N GLU A 124 -23.13 -22.36 4.52
CA GLU A 124 -21.75 -22.35 4.97
C GLU A 124 -21.05 -21.03 4.62
N ARG A 125 -21.32 -20.46 3.43
CA ARG A 125 -20.79 -19.14 3.07
C ARG A 125 -21.28 -18.05 4.02
N ALA A 126 -22.58 -18.02 4.34
CA ALA A 126 -23.16 -17.08 5.28
C ALA A 126 -22.52 -17.20 6.68
N ARG A 127 -22.36 -18.42 7.19
CA ARG A 127 -21.69 -18.65 8.47
C ARG A 127 -20.23 -18.18 8.47
N ARG A 128 -19.48 -18.45 7.39
CA ARG A 128 -18.09 -18.00 7.23
C ARG A 128 -18.00 -16.48 7.09
N ALA A 129 -18.90 -15.87 6.33
CA ALA A 129 -18.95 -14.41 6.18
C ALA A 129 -19.25 -13.74 7.53
N ALA A 130 -20.20 -14.29 8.31
CA ALA A 130 -20.51 -13.77 9.64
C ALA A 130 -19.29 -13.85 10.58
N ALA A 131 -18.56 -14.98 10.59
CA ALA A 131 -17.35 -15.12 11.39
C ALA A 131 -16.25 -14.13 10.97
N LEU A 132 -16.10 -13.82 9.68
CA LEU A 132 -15.13 -12.85 9.19
C LEU A 132 -15.54 -11.40 9.52
N ILE A 133 -16.82 -11.07 9.48
CA ILE A 133 -17.36 -9.78 9.90
C ILE A 133 -17.13 -9.56 11.40
N ASP A 134 -17.37 -10.57 12.22
CA ASP A 134 -17.08 -10.54 13.66
C ASP A 134 -15.58 -10.37 13.92
N GLN A 135 -14.74 -11.12 13.22
CA GLN A 135 -13.27 -11.04 13.34
C GLN A 135 -12.70 -9.65 13.02
N VAL A 136 -13.32 -8.90 12.11
CA VAL A 136 -12.90 -7.51 11.84
C VAL A 136 -13.56 -6.51 12.80
N GLY A 137 -14.22 -6.97 13.85
CA GLY A 137 -14.83 -6.15 14.89
C GLY A 137 -16.08 -5.39 14.44
N LEU A 138 -16.84 -5.97 13.50
CA LEU A 138 -18.14 -5.44 13.10
C LEU A 138 -19.28 -6.28 13.73
N PRO A 139 -20.36 -5.64 14.22
CA PRO A 139 -21.46 -6.35 14.84
C PRO A 139 -22.25 -7.21 13.84
N ALA A 140 -22.93 -8.26 14.30
CA ALA A 140 -23.74 -9.14 13.45
C ALA A 140 -24.80 -8.40 12.62
N GLY A 141 -25.37 -7.32 13.15
CA GLY A 141 -26.31 -6.45 12.42
C GLY A 141 -25.71 -5.77 11.18
N ALA A 142 -24.38 -5.78 11.03
CA ALA A 142 -23.72 -5.26 9.84
C ALA A 142 -23.95 -6.13 8.60
N LEU A 143 -24.20 -7.43 8.76
CA LEU A 143 -24.27 -8.39 7.66
C LEU A 143 -25.25 -8.00 6.54
N GLN A 144 -26.43 -7.48 6.91
CA GLN A 144 -27.51 -7.16 5.98
C GLN A 144 -27.46 -5.72 5.47
N ARG A 145 -26.51 -4.91 5.94
CA ARG A 145 -26.35 -3.52 5.53
C ARG A 145 -25.51 -3.42 4.25
N ARG A 146 -25.79 -2.37 3.47
CA ARG A 146 -25.05 -2.05 2.23
C ARG A 146 -23.91 -1.05 2.51
N PRO A 147 -22.91 -0.98 1.61
CA PRO A 147 -21.76 -0.06 1.80
C PRO A 147 -22.13 1.38 2.13
N ALA A 148 -23.20 1.93 1.56
CA ALA A 148 -23.64 3.30 1.83
C ALA A 148 -23.98 3.58 3.30
N GLU A 149 -24.34 2.55 4.07
CA GLU A 149 -24.75 2.64 5.48
C GLU A 149 -23.60 2.53 6.49
N PHE A 150 -22.35 2.43 5.99
CA PHE A 150 -21.15 2.28 6.82
C PHE A 150 -20.26 3.52 6.78
N SER A 151 -19.54 3.80 7.87
CA SER A 151 -18.44 4.74 7.87
C SER A 151 -17.26 4.25 7.01
N GLY A 152 -16.33 5.14 6.66
CA GLY A 152 -15.13 4.78 5.89
C GLY A 152 -14.33 3.65 6.54
N GLY A 153 -14.12 3.72 7.87
CA GLY A 153 -13.41 2.67 8.62
C GLY A 153 -14.15 1.32 8.66
N GLN A 154 -15.48 1.35 8.76
CA GLN A 154 -16.29 0.13 8.69
C GLN A 154 -16.22 -0.50 7.29
N ARG A 155 -16.26 0.30 6.21
CA ARG A 155 -16.06 -0.20 4.83
C ARG A 155 -14.68 -0.80 4.64
N GLN A 156 -13.64 -0.17 5.22
CA GLN A 156 -12.29 -0.73 5.19
C GLN A 156 -12.21 -2.09 5.87
N ARG A 157 -12.86 -2.26 7.03
CA ARG A 157 -12.96 -3.56 7.72
C ARG A 157 -13.70 -4.61 6.90
N ILE A 158 -14.76 -4.23 6.17
CA ILE A 158 -15.44 -5.13 5.22
C ILE A 158 -14.49 -5.53 4.08
N GLY A 159 -13.70 -4.59 3.54
CA GLY A 159 -12.66 -4.86 2.54
C GLY A 159 -11.60 -5.84 3.03
N ILE A 160 -11.17 -5.70 4.29
CA ILE A 160 -10.24 -6.65 4.95
C ILE A 160 -10.92 -8.02 5.10
N ALA A 161 -12.15 -8.10 5.61
CA ALA A 161 -12.91 -9.34 5.75
C ALA A 161 -13.06 -10.08 4.42
N ARG A 162 -13.36 -9.34 3.34
CA ARG A 162 -13.44 -9.87 1.98
C ARG A 162 -12.10 -10.47 1.52
N ALA A 163 -10.99 -9.77 1.75
CA ALA A 163 -9.67 -10.27 1.40
C ALA A 163 -9.32 -11.55 2.20
N LEU A 164 -9.63 -11.58 3.50
CA LEU A 164 -9.42 -12.73 4.38
C LEU A 164 -10.27 -13.95 4.02
N ALA A 165 -11.42 -13.76 3.36
CA ALA A 165 -12.31 -14.85 2.97
C ALA A 165 -11.64 -15.86 2.04
N SER A 166 -10.64 -15.46 1.28
CA SER A 166 -9.85 -16.37 0.44
C SER A 166 -8.85 -17.23 1.22
N GLY A 167 -8.59 -16.95 2.50
CA GLY A 167 -7.55 -17.59 3.30
C GLY A 167 -6.14 -17.27 2.79
N PRO A 168 -5.77 -15.98 2.62
CA PRO A 168 -4.49 -15.60 2.04
C PRO A 168 -3.33 -15.90 2.99
N GLU A 169 -2.14 -16.06 2.40
CA GLU A 169 -0.87 -16.13 3.10
C GLU A 169 -0.16 -14.77 3.10
N LEU A 170 -0.46 -13.93 2.08
CA LEU A 170 0.06 -12.58 1.92
C LEU A 170 -1.08 -11.60 1.67
N LEU A 171 -1.10 -10.49 2.41
CA LEU A 171 -2.01 -9.37 2.20
C LEU A 171 -1.24 -8.11 1.79
N VAL A 172 -1.57 -7.58 0.62
CA VAL A 172 -1.02 -6.32 0.12
C VAL A 172 -1.98 -5.19 0.48
N CYS A 173 -1.56 -4.30 1.37
CA CYS A 173 -2.32 -3.16 1.85
C CYS A 173 -1.84 -1.89 1.12
N ASP A 174 -2.55 -1.46 0.07
CA ASP A 174 -2.22 -0.25 -0.67
C ASP A 174 -2.95 0.95 -0.06
N GLU A 175 -2.21 1.73 0.75
CA GLU A 175 -2.72 2.89 1.50
C GLU A 175 -4.04 2.63 2.26
N ALA A 176 -4.18 1.42 2.79
CA ALA A 176 -5.42 0.91 3.39
C ALA A 176 -5.95 1.71 4.58
N THR A 177 -5.20 2.67 5.11
CA THR A 177 -5.60 3.51 6.25
C THR A 177 -5.54 5.00 5.97
N SER A 178 -5.17 5.43 4.75
CA SER A 178 -4.90 6.84 4.42
C SER A 178 -6.15 7.74 4.46
N ALA A 179 -7.32 7.16 4.20
CA ALA A 179 -8.61 7.86 4.19
C ALA A 179 -9.34 7.82 5.54
N LEU A 180 -8.71 7.26 6.58
CA LEU A 180 -9.31 7.08 7.90
C LEU A 180 -8.82 8.15 8.89
N ASP A 181 -9.67 8.52 9.84
CA ASP A 181 -9.23 9.31 10.99
C ASP A 181 -8.24 8.52 11.89
N VAL A 182 -7.47 9.24 12.71
CA VAL A 182 -6.38 8.66 13.51
C VAL A 182 -6.84 7.53 14.42
N SER A 183 -8.04 7.67 15.01
CA SER A 183 -8.55 6.67 15.96
C SER A 183 -8.96 5.38 15.25
N VAL A 184 -9.62 5.50 14.12
CA VAL A 184 -10.02 4.35 13.28
C VAL A 184 -8.81 3.70 12.62
N GLN A 185 -7.82 4.51 12.20
CA GLN A 185 -6.54 3.99 11.69
C GLN A 185 -5.85 3.10 12.73
N ALA A 186 -5.72 3.55 13.99
CA ALA A 186 -5.12 2.76 15.06
C ALA A 186 -5.83 1.42 15.27
N GLN A 187 -7.18 1.40 15.23
CA GLN A 187 -7.96 0.17 15.35
C GLN A 187 -7.75 -0.80 14.18
N VAL A 188 -7.61 -0.27 12.94
CA VAL A 188 -7.33 -1.12 11.77
C VAL A 188 -5.91 -1.70 11.85
N LEU A 189 -4.91 -0.91 12.29
CA LEU A 189 -3.54 -1.38 12.49
C LEU A 189 -3.45 -2.45 13.58
N GLN A 190 -4.19 -2.27 14.68
CA GLN A 190 -4.28 -3.28 15.73
C GLN A 190 -4.86 -4.59 15.19
N LEU A 191 -5.97 -4.54 14.45
CA LEU A 191 -6.57 -5.69 13.79
C LEU A 191 -5.56 -6.42 12.88
N LEU A 192 -4.81 -5.68 12.05
CA LEU A 192 -3.81 -6.29 11.17
C LEU A 192 -2.70 -7.00 11.96
N ARG A 193 -2.26 -6.45 13.10
CA ARG A 193 -1.26 -7.10 13.99
C ARG A 193 -1.80 -8.36 14.64
N GLU A 194 -3.04 -8.33 15.10
CA GLU A 194 -3.72 -9.51 15.66
C GLU A 194 -3.78 -10.62 14.61
N LEU A 195 -4.22 -10.31 13.40
CA LEU A 195 -4.26 -11.25 12.28
C LEU A 195 -2.87 -11.79 11.90
N GLN A 196 -1.82 -10.98 11.97
CA GLN A 196 -0.45 -11.42 11.74
C GLN A 196 -0.03 -12.47 12.77
N THR A 197 -0.28 -12.18 14.04
CA THR A 197 0.11 -13.06 15.16
C THR A 197 -0.69 -14.35 15.16
N GLU A 198 -2.01 -14.29 14.96
CA GLU A 198 -2.91 -15.43 15.05
C GLU A 198 -2.82 -16.36 13.83
N ARG A 199 -2.63 -15.82 12.64
CA ARG A 199 -2.68 -16.55 11.37
C ARG A 199 -1.34 -16.72 10.68
N GLY A 200 -0.27 -16.10 11.18
CA GLY A 200 1.01 -16.07 10.48
C GLY A 200 0.94 -15.33 9.13
N LEU A 201 0.00 -14.38 9.00
CA LEU A 201 -0.24 -13.67 7.76
C LEU A 201 0.92 -12.72 7.46
N ALA A 202 1.48 -12.81 6.25
CA ALA A 202 2.50 -11.87 5.80
C ALA A 202 1.87 -10.60 5.21
N TYR A 203 2.60 -9.47 5.28
CA TYR A 203 2.11 -8.18 4.79
C TYR A 203 3.08 -7.48 3.86
N ILE A 204 2.53 -6.77 2.87
CA ILE A 204 3.17 -5.63 2.23
C ILE A 204 2.30 -4.42 2.52
N VAL A 205 2.85 -3.44 3.25
CA VAL A 205 2.12 -2.23 3.66
C VAL A 205 2.67 -1.04 2.89
N ILE A 206 1.90 -0.56 1.94
CA ILE A 206 2.20 0.66 1.20
C ILE A 206 1.56 1.83 1.92
N SER A 207 2.38 2.80 2.30
CA SER A 207 1.90 4.01 2.97
C SER A 207 2.84 5.18 2.73
N HIS A 208 2.27 6.38 2.67
CA HIS A 208 3.04 7.62 2.77
C HIS A 208 3.22 8.05 4.25
N ASN A 209 2.51 7.41 5.18
CA ASN A 209 2.63 7.66 6.61
C ASN A 209 3.68 6.73 7.24
N LEU A 210 4.85 7.29 7.59
CA LEU A 210 5.95 6.53 8.20
C LEU A 210 5.59 5.96 9.58
N GLY A 211 4.66 6.59 10.30
CA GLY A 211 4.14 6.09 11.57
C GLY A 211 3.44 4.74 11.42
N VAL A 212 2.58 4.61 10.40
CA VAL A 212 1.90 3.36 10.05
C VAL A 212 2.91 2.25 9.75
N VAL A 213 3.90 2.56 8.91
CA VAL A 213 4.92 1.58 8.52
C VAL A 213 5.77 1.15 9.72
N ARG A 214 6.15 2.09 10.59
CA ARG A 214 6.91 1.78 11.81
C ARG A 214 6.15 0.89 12.78
N GLU A 215 4.83 0.99 12.79
CA GLU A 215 3.97 0.25 13.70
C GLU A 215 3.75 -1.20 13.28
N ILE A 216 3.72 -1.48 11.98
CA ILE A 216 3.31 -2.80 11.46
C ILE A 216 4.44 -3.56 10.74
N SER A 217 5.48 -2.88 10.24
CA SER A 217 6.49 -3.49 9.38
C SER A 217 7.82 -3.68 10.11
N SER A 218 8.41 -4.86 9.99
CA SER A 218 9.76 -5.16 10.49
C SER A 218 10.87 -4.67 9.55
N GLU A 219 10.61 -4.72 8.26
CA GLU A 219 11.50 -4.25 7.19
C GLU A 219 10.82 -3.16 6.37
N VAL A 220 11.60 -2.26 5.77
CA VAL A 220 11.09 -1.19 4.91
C VAL A 220 11.96 -1.02 3.67
N VAL A 221 11.31 -0.68 2.56
CA VAL A 221 11.94 -0.20 1.34
C VAL A 221 11.46 1.22 1.04
N VAL A 222 12.40 2.11 0.74
CA VAL A 222 12.13 3.50 0.37
C VAL A 222 12.27 3.65 -1.13
N MET A 223 11.20 4.11 -1.78
CA MET A 223 11.13 4.26 -3.23
C MET A 223 11.21 5.72 -3.65
N ARG A 224 11.98 5.98 -4.71
CA ARG A 224 12.02 7.26 -5.45
C ARG A 224 12.09 6.97 -6.95
N ALA A 225 11.26 7.63 -7.74
CA ALA A 225 11.28 7.56 -9.22
C ALA A 225 11.36 6.12 -9.78
N GLY A 226 10.56 5.21 -9.25
CA GLY A 226 10.49 3.81 -9.71
C GLY A 226 11.55 2.87 -9.15
N ARG A 227 12.51 3.36 -8.34
CA ARG A 227 13.62 2.56 -7.79
C ARG A 227 13.58 2.50 -6.27
N ILE A 228 14.14 1.45 -5.70
CA ILE A 228 14.48 1.38 -4.27
C ILE A 228 15.79 2.12 -4.08
N ILE A 229 15.81 3.11 -3.18
CA ILE A 229 17.00 3.90 -2.84
C ILE A 229 17.56 3.53 -1.47
N GLU A 230 16.73 3.03 -0.57
CA GLU A 230 17.16 2.57 0.75
C GLU A 230 16.27 1.40 1.21
N SER A 231 16.85 0.44 1.91
CA SER A 231 16.13 -0.71 2.48
C SER A 231 16.78 -1.22 3.74
N GLY A 232 16.02 -1.92 4.58
CA GLY A 232 16.50 -2.59 5.78
C GLY A 232 15.49 -2.59 6.92
N PRO A 233 15.95 -2.95 8.14
CA PRO A 233 15.11 -2.94 9.33
C PRO A 233 14.44 -1.58 9.54
N THR A 234 13.12 -1.59 9.70
CA THR A 234 12.28 -0.37 9.78
C THR A 234 12.80 0.58 10.87
N GLY A 235 13.16 0.03 12.05
CA GLY A 235 13.71 0.82 13.15
C GLY A 235 14.95 1.59 12.73
N ARG A 236 15.90 0.97 12.01
CA ARG A 236 17.15 1.60 11.56
C ARG A 236 16.90 2.65 10.48
N VAL A 237 16.20 2.26 9.40
CA VAL A 237 15.97 3.14 8.24
C VAL A 237 15.19 4.39 8.64
N LEU A 238 14.19 4.26 9.54
CA LEU A 238 13.40 5.40 9.98
C LEU A 238 14.03 6.22 11.11
N SER A 239 14.94 5.67 11.93
CA SER A 239 15.62 6.44 12.98
C SER A 239 16.89 7.13 12.50
N ALA A 240 17.71 6.44 11.68
CA ALA A 240 19.00 6.87 11.20
C ALA A 240 19.15 6.61 9.69
N PRO A 241 18.35 7.29 8.83
CA PRO A 241 18.40 7.08 7.40
C PRO A 241 19.75 7.47 6.80
N ALA A 242 20.30 6.58 5.95
CA ALA A 242 21.54 6.80 5.23
C ALA A 242 21.35 7.75 4.04
N GLU A 243 20.22 7.61 3.34
CA GLU A 243 19.96 8.38 2.12
C GLU A 243 19.40 9.78 2.42
N PRO A 244 19.89 10.83 1.73
CA PRO A 244 19.39 12.21 1.89
C PRO A 244 17.89 12.32 1.68
N TYR A 245 17.36 11.63 0.67
CA TYR A 245 15.93 11.60 0.37
C TYR A 245 15.11 11.00 1.52
N THR A 246 15.57 9.90 2.13
CA THR A 246 14.89 9.29 3.28
C THR A 246 14.89 10.24 4.48
N ARG A 247 15.98 11.00 4.69
CA ARG A 247 16.05 12.06 5.72
C ARG A 247 15.01 13.16 5.46
N ALA A 248 14.88 13.60 4.20
CA ALA A 248 13.90 14.61 3.82
C ALA A 248 12.45 14.08 4.00
N LEU A 249 12.19 12.86 3.56
CA LEU A 249 10.89 12.20 3.72
C LEU A 249 10.49 12.09 5.21
N ARG A 250 11.43 11.70 6.07
CA ARG A 250 11.22 11.64 7.52
C ARG A 250 10.93 13.00 8.13
N ARG A 251 11.68 14.05 7.77
CA ARG A 251 11.43 15.42 8.26
C ARG A 251 10.03 15.90 7.87
N ALA A 252 9.64 15.70 6.62
CA ALA A 252 8.32 16.06 6.14
C ALA A 252 7.18 15.31 6.89
N ALA A 253 7.41 14.05 7.30
CA ALA A 253 6.44 13.25 8.03
C ALA A 253 6.32 13.62 9.52
N LEU A 254 7.39 14.15 10.14
CA LEU A 254 7.45 14.44 11.58
C LEU A 254 7.10 15.90 11.92
N ASP A 255 7.06 16.79 10.94
CA ASP A 255 6.76 18.22 11.15
C ASP A 255 5.36 18.59 10.65
N PRO A 256 4.36 18.63 11.55
CA PRO A 256 2.99 19.01 11.20
C PRO A 256 2.88 20.47 10.72
N THR A 257 3.84 21.32 11.06
CA THR A 257 3.80 22.77 10.72
C THR A 257 4.18 23.00 9.25
N THR A 258 5.01 22.14 8.68
CA THR A 258 5.38 22.19 7.25
C THR A 258 4.25 21.72 6.33
N MET A 259 3.24 21.02 6.89
CA MET A 259 2.07 20.54 6.16
C MET A 259 0.95 21.57 5.97
N ARG A 260 0.97 22.71 6.67
CA ARG A 260 -0.07 23.75 6.53
C ARG A 260 0.04 24.41 5.15
N GLY A 261 -0.80 23.99 4.21
CA GLY A 261 -1.00 24.64 2.90
C GLY A 261 -0.10 24.18 1.75
N ARG A 262 0.80 23.21 1.93
CA ARG A 262 1.61 22.64 0.85
C ARG A 262 1.41 21.13 0.74
N LYS A 263 1.24 20.63 -0.48
CA LYS A 263 1.21 19.18 -0.71
C LYS A 263 2.59 18.60 -0.33
N PRO A 264 2.66 17.45 0.38
CA PRO A 264 3.92 16.82 0.82
C PRO A 264 4.98 16.69 -0.30
N ARG A 265 4.52 16.46 -1.54
CA ARG A 265 5.34 16.35 -2.74
C ARG A 265 6.21 17.61 -3.01
N ALA A 266 5.63 18.81 -2.86
CA ALA A 266 6.37 20.05 -3.12
C ALA A 266 7.46 20.31 -2.07
N LEU A 267 7.24 19.86 -0.83
CA LEU A 267 8.19 20.03 0.27
C LEU A 267 9.38 19.08 0.16
N VAL A 268 9.12 17.80 -0.12
CA VAL A 268 10.17 16.77 -0.25
C VAL A 268 11.03 17.06 -1.48
N SER A 269 10.43 17.47 -2.61
CA SER A 269 11.17 17.87 -3.81
C SER A 269 12.02 19.10 -3.57
N ALA A 270 11.53 20.12 -2.85
CA ALA A 270 12.30 21.33 -2.52
C ALA A 270 13.48 21.03 -1.58
N ILE A 271 13.26 20.23 -0.53
CA ILE A 271 14.33 19.85 0.42
C ILE A 271 15.37 18.93 -0.25
N ALA A 272 14.95 18.05 -1.18
CA ALA A 272 15.88 17.21 -1.94
C ALA A 272 16.71 18.01 -2.93
N ALA A 273 16.13 19.02 -3.61
CA ALA A 273 16.83 19.91 -4.52
C ALA A 273 17.86 20.80 -3.79
N ASP A 274 17.50 21.35 -2.63
CA ASP A 274 18.44 22.12 -1.79
C ASP A 274 19.66 21.30 -1.34
N GLN A 275 19.46 20.03 -1.06
CA GLN A 275 20.58 19.16 -0.63
C GLN A 275 21.47 18.71 -1.79
N GLU A 276 20.94 18.56 -2.99
CA GLU A 276 21.74 18.30 -4.20
C GLU A 276 22.58 19.53 -4.58
N HIS A 277 22.07 20.75 -4.41
CA HIS A 277 22.82 21.99 -4.67
C HIS A 277 23.96 22.22 -3.66
N VAL A 278 23.74 21.90 -2.39
CA VAL A 278 24.79 21.98 -1.35
C VAL A 278 25.88 20.92 -1.57
N ALA A 279 25.54 19.74 -2.09
CA ALA A 279 26.50 18.67 -2.40
C ALA A 279 27.34 18.97 -3.67
N THR A 280 26.83 19.77 -4.60
CA THR A 280 27.52 20.12 -5.86
C THR A 280 28.26 21.47 -5.82
N GLY A 281 28.18 22.20 -4.70
CA GLY A 281 28.90 23.48 -4.52
C GLY A 281 28.44 24.63 -5.41
N GLN A 282 27.22 24.55 -5.99
CA GLN A 282 26.63 25.64 -6.77
C GLN A 282 25.75 26.52 -5.89
N GLU A 283 26.03 27.84 -5.86
CA GLU A 283 25.16 28.81 -5.18
C GLU A 283 23.77 28.86 -5.85
N PRO A 284 22.68 28.98 -5.07
CA PRO A 284 21.33 29.09 -5.60
C PRO A 284 21.19 30.43 -6.37
N ALA A 285 20.78 30.36 -7.63
CA ALA A 285 20.38 31.53 -8.39
C ALA A 285 19.22 32.23 -7.67
N ALA A 286 19.39 33.48 -7.30
CA ALA A 286 18.38 34.30 -6.63
C ALA A 286 17.10 34.35 -7.51
N ALA A 287 16.04 33.70 -7.06
CA ALA A 287 14.71 33.84 -7.64
C ALA A 287 14.12 35.19 -7.19
N ASP A 288 14.01 36.14 -8.13
CA ASP A 288 13.29 37.40 -7.99
C ASP A 288 11.88 37.16 -7.44
N VAL A 289 11.67 37.59 -6.20
CA VAL A 289 10.35 37.70 -5.61
C VAL A 289 9.73 39.02 -6.08
N ALA A 290 9.07 38.98 -7.23
CA ALA A 290 8.22 40.07 -7.67
C ALA A 290 6.95 40.10 -6.78
N ILE A 291 6.94 41.02 -5.85
CA ILE A 291 5.72 41.37 -5.08
C ILE A 291 4.82 42.16 -6.03
N ALA A 292 3.79 41.54 -6.57
CA ALA A 292 2.71 42.24 -7.26
C ALA A 292 1.91 43.04 -6.25
N GLN A 293 2.08 44.38 -6.27
CA GLN A 293 1.19 45.33 -5.62
C GLN A 293 -0.13 45.41 -6.42
N GLU A 294 -1.23 45.17 -5.78
CA GLU A 294 -2.57 45.44 -6.31
C GLU A 294 -2.78 46.96 -6.44
N PRO A 295 -3.36 47.45 -7.54
CA PRO A 295 -3.79 48.84 -7.62
C PRO A 295 -5.15 49.01 -6.96
N GLY A 296 -5.22 49.97 -6.05
CA GLY A 296 -6.39 50.34 -5.28
C GLY A 296 -7.59 50.77 -6.12
N ALA A 297 -8.75 50.36 -5.64
CA ALA A 297 -10.04 50.83 -6.10
C ALA A 297 -10.28 52.28 -5.65
N THR A 298 -10.62 53.16 -6.61
CA THR A 298 -11.25 54.43 -6.34
C THR A 298 -12.45 54.61 -7.27
N ARG A 299 -13.60 54.81 -6.61
CA ARG A 299 -14.92 55.27 -7.03
C ARG A 299 -15.92 54.23 -7.45
#